data_8452ae8630215be5c1fcd5c65b95159e
#
_entry.id   8452ae8630215be5c1fcd5c65b95159e
#
_cell.length_a   1.000
_cell.length_b   1.000
_cell.length_c   1.000
_cell.angle_alpha   90.00
_cell.angle_beta   90.00
_cell.angle_gamma   90.00
#
_symmetry.space_group_name_H-M   'P 1'
#
loop_
_entity.id
_entity.type
_entity.pdbx_description
1 polymer ?
#
loop_
_entity_poly.entity_id
_entity_poly.type
_entity_poly.pdbx_seq_one_letter_code
_entity_poly.pdbx_strand_id
1 'polypeptide(L)'
;NHDVESEYSDERISANDFYVDIEEVASLDDNDIIARADAQAWKESDDSYISISKIEHDLKEELGEYTVTFQTSSGLSTTRKIIVVDQKYVRNEKANEAVSAFNFFKTVDDIKESVALDTDLKTWANAIGWKLSNEDEAVDIYVDYDFDPENIQEGIYQVTFSTEGRELKVHTTDYVEEGQEVGLTFEVEDIHVMEKMGF
;
A
#
# COMPACT_ATOMS: atom_id res chain seq x y z
N ASN A 1 -1.85 -11.55 -1.81
CA ASN A 1 -2.46 -12.32 -0.72
C ASN A 1 -1.75 -13.67 -0.56
N HIS A 2 -1.11 -13.88 0.60
CA HIS A 2 -0.55 -15.18 0.95
C HIS A 2 -1.51 -15.88 1.90
N ASP A 3 -2.24 -16.86 1.37
CA ASP A 3 -3.12 -17.70 2.17
C ASP A 3 -2.30 -18.81 2.81
N VAL A 4 -2.45 -18.99 4.10
CA VAL A 4 -1.84 -20.11 4.83
C VAL A 4 -2.92 -21.12 5.19
N GLU A 5 -2.71 -22.34 4.70
CA GLU A 5 -3.56 -23.49 5.01
C GLU A 5 -3.10 -24.16 6.31
N SER A 6 -4.05 -24.57 7.13
CA SER A 6 -3.76 -25.43 8.27
C SER A 6 -3.85 -26.90 7.84
N GLU A 7 -2.80 -27.70 8.07
CA GLU A 7 -2.82 -29.14 7.81
C GLU A 7 -3.87 -29.92 8.62
N TYR A 8 -4.43 -29.27 9.67
CA TYR A 8 -5.32 -29.93 10.64
C TYR A 8 -6.69 -29.26 10.80
N SER A 9 -6.98 -28.19 10.07
CA SER A 9 -8.25 -27.47 10.16
C SER A 9 -8.71 -26.99 8.80
N ASP A 10 -10.02 -26.74 8.72
CA ASP A 10 -10.71 -26.12 7.60
C ASP A 10 -10.54 -24.58 7.60
N GLU A 11 -9.51 -24.07 8.26
CA GLU A 11 -9.27 -22.63 8.42
C GLU A 11 -8.24 -22.12 7.42
N ARG A 12 -8.45 -20.89 6.96
CA ARG A 12 -7.51 -20.11 6.17
C ARG A 12 -7.26 -18.78 6.84
N ILE A 13 -6.06 -18.25 6.66
CA ILE A 13 -5.69 -16.90 7.09
C ILE A 13 -4.90 -16.21 6.00
N SER A 14 -5.21 -14.96 5.74
CA SER A 14 -4.56 -14.10 4.75
C SER A 14 -4.26 -12.75 5.35
N ALA A 15 -3.14 -12.15 4.96
CA ALA A 15 -2.79 -10.77 5.28
C ALA A 15 -1.77 -10.24 4.27
N ASN A 16 -1.59 -8.91 4.21
CA ASN A 16 -0.63 -8.23 3.35
C ASN A 16 0.44 -7.53 4.17
N ASP A 17 1.60 -7.31 3.57
CA ASP A 17 2.55 -6.31 4.04
C ASP A 17 1.93 -4.91 3.86
N PHE A 18 2.33 -3.94 4.70
CA PHE A 18 1.81 -2.58 4.57
C PHE A 18 2.83 -1.54 5.04
N TYR A 19 2.65 -0.33 4.53
CA TYR A 19 3.42 0.85 4.92
C TYR A 19 2.68 1.66 5.96
N VAL A 20 3.43 2.31 6.84
CA VAL A 20 2.92 3.25 7.83
C VAL A 20 3.88 4.44 7.96
N ASP A 21 3.33 5.64 8.08
CA ASP A 21 4.14 6.81 8.39
C ASP A 21 4.65 6.76 9.84
N ILE A 22 5.89 7.18 10.05
CA ILE A 22 6.52 7.18 11.37
C ILE A 22 5.71 7.98 12.42
N GLU A 23 5.05 9.07 11.99
CA GLU A 23 4.23 9.90 12.87
C GLU A 23 2.92 9.20 13.30
N GLU A 24 2.45 8.21 12.53
CA GLU A 24 1.24 7.45 12.84
C GLU A 24 1.49 6.27 13.78
N VAL A 25 2.72 5.76 13.87
CA VAL A 25 3.06 4.53 14.60
C VAL A 25 2.57 4.54 16.04
N ALA A 26 2.74 5.66 16.75
CA ALA A 26 2.34 5.79 18.15
C ALA A 26 0.82 5.70 18.38
N SER A 27 0.02 5.92 17.35
CA SER A 27 -1.45 5.90 17.43
C SER A 27 -2.08 4.60 16.94
N LEU A 28 -1.30 3.69 16.33
CA LEU A 28 -1.82 2.42 15.83
C LEU A 28 -2.24 1.49 16.94
N ASP A 29 -3.45 0.98 16.86
CA ASP A 29 -3.91 -0.15 17.67
C ASP A 29 -3.99 -1.45 16.84
N ASP A 30 -4.31 -2.56 17.49
CA ASP A 30 -4.41 -3.87 16.85
C ASP A 30 -5.47 -3.90 15.72
N ASN A 31 -6.55 -3.13 15.83
CA ASN A 31 -7.59 -3.08 14.81
C ASN A 31 -7.09 -2.30 13.58
N ASP A 32 -6.31 -1.24 13.79
CA ASP A 32 -5.68 -0.49 12.71
C ASP A 32 -4.70 -1.38 11.95
N ILE A 33 -3.91 -2.18 12.67
CA ILE A 33 -2.97 -3.14 12.07
C ILE A 33 -3.70 -4.21 11.26
N ILE A 34 -4.80 -4.79 11.78
CA ILE A 34 -5.66 -5.73 11.03
C ILE A 34 -6.17 -5.09 9.75
N ALA A 35 -6.72 -3.88 9.86
CA ALA A 35 -7.33 -3.18 8.73
C ALA A 35 -6.28 -2.82 7.64
N ARG A 36 -5.11 -2.34 8.04
CA ARG A 36 -4.03 -1.98 7.10
C ARG A 36 -3.42 -3.19 6.40
N ALA A 37 -3.30 -4.30 7.12
CA ALA A 37 -2.83 -5.56 6.56
C ALA A 37 -3.92 -6.30 5.75
N ASP A 38 -5.16 -5.81 5.72
CA ASP A 38 -6.32 -6.53 5.19
C ASP A 38 -6.35 -7.99 5.73
N ALA A 39 -6.07 -8.13 7.02
CA ALA A 39 -5.92 -9.43 7.64
C ALA A 39 -7.27 -10.08 7.88
N GLN A 40 -7.46 -11.27 7.31
CA GLN A 40 -8.72 -12.01 7.33
C GLN A 40 -8.47 -13.48 7.62
N ALA A 41 -9.44 -14.12 8.27
CA ALA A 41 -9.45 -15.57 8.42
C ALA A 41 -10.88 -16.11 8.19
N TRP A 42 -10.98 -17.29 7.58
CA TRP A 42 -12.25 -17.91 7.20
C TRP A 42 -12.16 -19.43 7.20
N LYS A 43 -13.31 -20.09 7.14
CA LYS A 43 -13.41 -21.53 6.85
C LYS A 43 -13.53 -21.77 5.36
N GLU A 44 -12.75 -22.71 4.84
CA GLU A 44 -12.80 -23.07 3.43
C GLU A 44 -14.11 -23.77 3.04
N SER A 45 -14.73 -24.50 3.98
CA SER A 45 -15.95 -25.26 3.71
C SER A 45 -17.18 -24.42 3.45
N ASP A 46 -17.30 -23.22 4.03
CA ASP A 46 -18.49 -22.38 3.97
C ASP A 46 -18.21 -20.87 3.92
N ASP A 47 -16.95 -20.48 3.75
CA ASP A 47 -16.45 -19.09 3.73
C ASP A 47 -16.85 -18.26 4.98
N SER A 48 -17.19 -18.94 6.09
CA SER A 48 -17.56 -18.24 7.31
C SER A 48 -16.36 -17.55 7.95
N TYR A 49 -16.54 -16.30 8.37
CA TYR A 49 -15.52 -15.48 9.02
C TYR A 49 -15.05 -16.09 10.33
N ILE A 50 -13.73 -16.03 10.54
CA ILE A 50 -13.06 -16.41 11.79
C ILE A 50 -12.34 -15.17 12.34
N SER A 51 -12.48 -14.90 13.63
CA SER A 51 -11.80 -13.79 14.26
C SER A 51 -10.29 -14.05 14.39
N ILE A 52 -9.50 -13.04 14.09
CA ILE A 52 -8.10 -12.98 14.50
C ILE A 52 -8.09 -12.75 16.01
N SER A 53 -7.55 -13.69 16.75
CA SER A 53 -7.60 -13.72 18.21
C SER A 53 -6.36 -13.20 18.88
N LYS A 54 -5.25 -13.11 18.14
CA LYS A 54 -3.96 -12.65 18.64
C LYS A 54 -3.18 -11.96 17.55
N ILE A 55 -2.54 -10.84 17.94
CA ILE A 55 -1.60 -10.08 17.12
C ILE A 55 -0.33 -9.90 17.93
N GLU A 56 0.80 -10.21 17.34
CA GLU A 56 2.12 -9.95 17.91
C GLU A 56 2.97 -9.19 16.89
N HIS A 57 3.61 -8.11 17.31
CA HIS A 57 4.48 -7.32 16.47
C HIS A 57 5.67 -6.75 17.25
N ASP A 58 6.74 -6.42 16.53
CA ASP A 58 7.94 -5.76 17.06
C ASP A 58 8.05 -4.29 16.64
N LEU A 59 6.94 -3.69 16.18
CA LEU A 59 6.82 -2.33 15.67
C LEU A 59 7.37 -1.29 16.65
N LYS A 60 8.16 -0.35 16.12
CA LYS A 60 8.75 0.78 16.85
C LYS A 60 8.55 2.07 16.07
N GLU A 61 8.62 3.19 16.78
CA GLU A 61 8.62 4.54 16.21
C GLU A 61 9.98 4.91 15.58
N GLU A 62 10.48 4.04 14.70
CA GLU A 62 11.75 4.21 13.99
C GLU A 62 11.57 3.73 12.56
N LEU A 63 12.26 4.37 11.60
CA LEU A 63 12.25 3.93 10.20
C LEU A 63 12.82 2.52 10.08
N GLY A 64 12.16 1.67 9.29
CA GLY A 64 12.64 0.31 9.05
C GLY A 64 11.53 -0.70 8.79
N GLU A 65 11.93 -1.96 8.67
CA GLU A 65 11.02 -3.09 8.50
C GLU A 65 10.80 -3.79 9.85
N TYR A 66 9.54 -4.06 10.16
CA TYR A 66 9.09 -4.77 11.35
C TYR A 66 8.21 -5.93 10.94
N THR A 67 7.95 -6.83 11.88
CA THR A 67 7.10 -7.99 11.63
C THR A 67 5.80 -7.90 12.43
N VAL A 68 4.73 -8.45 11.86
CA VAL A 68 3.46 -8.66 12.54
C VAL A 68 2.98 -10.09 12.27
N THR A 69 2.55 -10.78 13.32
CA THR A 69 1.96 -12.12 13.23
C THR A 69 0.49 -12.05 13.65
N PHE A 70 -0.38 -12.48 12.75
CA PHE A 70 -1.81 -12.64 12.98
C PHE A 70 -2.11 -14.11 13.27
N GLN A 71 -2.95 -14.39 14.26
CA GLN A 71 -3.27 -15.75 14.66
C GLN A 71 -4.75 -15.92 14.98
N THR A 72 -5.34 -17.02 14.53
CA THR A 72 -6.68 -17.48 14.93
C THR A 72 -6.66 -18.18 16.29
N SER A 73 -7.82 -18.45 16.87
CA SER A 73 -7.95 -19.17 18.15
C SER A 73 -7.48 -20.63 18.07
N SER A 74 -7.45 -21.23 16.88
CA SER A 74 -6.92 -22.59 16.66
C SER A 74 -5.39 -22.63 16.61
N GLY A 75 -4.73 -21.46 16.49
CA GLY A 75 -3.29 -21.35 16.37
C GLY A 75 -2.77 -21.22 14.93
N LEU A 76 -3.66 -21.21 13.92
CA LEU A 76 -3.27 -20.90 12.54
C LEU A 76 -2.77 -19.47 12.48
N SER A 77 -1.59 -19.23 11.86
CA SER A 77 -0.97 -17.91 11.84
C SER A 77 -0.32 -17.57 10.52
N THR A 78 -0.22 -16.28 10.23
CA THR A 78 0.55 -15.71 9.12
C THR A 78 1.37 -14.53 9.62
N THR A 79 2.58 -14.35 9.07
CA THR A 79 3.49 -13.25 9.43
C THR A 79 3.68 -12.35 8.23
N ARG A 80 3.62 -11.03 8.45
CA ARG A 80 3.77 -10.00 7.44
C ARG A 80 4.71 -8.90 7.91
N LYS A 81 5.10 -8.04 6.98
CA LYS A 81 5.96 -6.88 7.24
C LYS A 81 5.13 -5.63 7.48
N ILE A 82 5.59 -4.82 8.42
CA ILE A 82 5.20 -3.43 8.59
C ILE A 82 6.42 -2.59 8.21
N ILE A 83 6.28 -1.71 7.22
CA ILE A 83 7.38 -0.88 6.74
C ILE A 83 7.11 0.55 7.20
N VAL A 84 7.90 1.00 8.18
CA VAL A 84 7.81 2.37 8.70
C VAL A 84 8.63 3.30 7.83
N VAL A 85 7.97 4.30 7.28
CA VAL A 85 8.54 5.29 6.36
C VAL A 85 8.31 6.71 6.90
N ASP A 86 9.13 7.66 6.43
CA ASP A 86 8.86 9.08 6.57
C ASP A 86 8.13 9.52 5.29
N GLN A 87 6.81 9.62 5.35
CA GLN A 87 6.01 9.98 4.20
C GLN A 87 6.32 11.41 3.75
N LYS A 88 7.05 11.52 2.67
CA LYS A 88 7.32 12.81 2.05
C LYS A 88 6.23 13.14 1.05
N TYR A 89 5.97 14.44 0.93
CA TYR A 89 5.03 14.95 -0.05
C TYR A 89 5.72 15.93 -1.00
N VAL A 90 5.21 15.99 -2.21
CA VAL A 90 5.68 16.93 -3.23
C VAL A 90 4.85 18.20 -3.16
N ARG A 91 5.53 19.35 -3.05
CA ARG A 91 4.92 20.68 -3.03
C ARG A 91 5.05 21.35 -4.37
N ASN A 92 3.99 22.02 -4.78
CA ASN A 92 3.99 22.96 -5.88
C ASN A 92 3.59 24.36 -5.36
N GLU A 93 4.56 25.16 -4.99
CA GLU A 93 4.34 26.49 -4.44
C GLU A 93 3.60 27.41 -5.42
N LYS A 94 3.81 27.26 -6.74
CA LYS A 94 3.13 28.07 -7.77
C LYS A 94 1.64 27.76 -7.87
N ALA A 95 1.27 26.50 -7.75
CA ALA A 95 -0.13 26.07 -7.76
C ALA A 95 -0.76 26.11 -6.37
N ASN A 96 0.05 26.37 -5.33
CA ASN A 96 -0.37 26.29 -3.94
C ASN A 96 -0.94 24.91 -3.57
N GLU A 97 -0.31 23.84 -4.04
CA GLU A 97 -0.78 22.47 -3.90
C GLU A 97 0.33 21.52 -3.43
N ALA A 98 -0.08 20.44 -2.79
CA ALA A 98 0.77 19.31 -2.46
C ALA A 98 0.07 18.00 -2.77
N VAL A 99 0.86 16.95 -3.02
CA VAL A 99 0.39 15.58 -3.21
C VAL A 99 1.29 14.63 -2.44
N SER A 100 0.69 13.60 -1.86
CA SER A 100 1.36 12.53 -1.12
C SER A 100 0.75 11.19 -1.49
N ALA A 101 1.56 10.14 -1.52
CA ALA A 101 1.11 8.78 -1.76
C ALA A 101 2.09 7.79 -1.12
N PHE A 102 1.59 6.59 -0.77
CA PHE A 102 2.43 5.47 -0.34
C PHE A 102 2.64 4.46 -1.47
N ASN A 103 3.70 3.70 -1.35
CA ASN A 103 3.86 2.47 -2.11
C ASN A 103 2.82 1.43 -1.65
N PHE A 104 2.45 0.54 -2.54
CA PHE A 104 1.48 -0.52 -2.24
C PHE A 104 1.83 -1.80 -2.97
N PHE A 105 1.28 -2.91 -2.48
CA PHE A 105 1.40 -4.23 -3.09
C PHE A 105 0.02 -4.71 -3.50
N LYS A 106 -0.11 -5.16 -4.75
CA LYS A 106 -1.34 -5.75 -5.27
C LYS A 106 -1.02 -6.94 -6.15
N THR A 107 -1.92 -7.91 -6.16
CA THR A 107 -1.80 -9.02 -7.09
C THR A 107 -2.14 -8.58 -8.51
N VAL A 108 -1.66 -9.34 -9.48
CA VAL A 108 -2.04 -9.13 -10.89
C VAL A 108 -3.55 -9.21 -11.07
N ASP A 109 -4.20 -10.12 -10.34
CA ASP A 109 -5.66 -10.31 -10.39
C ASP A 109 -6.41 -9.12 -9.82
N ASP A 110 -5.97 -8.53 -8.68
CA ASP A 110 -6.56 -7.30 -8.13
C ASP A 110 -6.60 -6.17 -9.17
N ILE A 111 -5.51 -6.03 -9.94
CA ILE A 111 -5.40 -4.98 -10.97
C ILE A 111 -6.31 -5.29 -12.16
N LYS A 112 -6.34 -6.54 -12.65
CA LYS A 112 -7.17 -6.97 -13.78
C LYS A 112 -8.66 -6.94 -13.49
N GLU A 113 -9.06 -7.20 -12.26
CA GLU A 113 -10.45 -7.21 -11.82
C GLU A 113 -10.98 -5.83 -11.45
N SER A 114 -10.09 -4.83 -11.32
CA SER A 114 -10.49 -3.46 -11.01
C SER A 114 -11.38 -2.88 -12.12
N VAL A 115 -12.56 -2.43 -11.73
CA VAL A 115 -13.53 -1.77 -12.63
C VAL A 115 -13.35 -0.24 -12.66
N ALA A 116 -12.52 0.30 -11.77
CA ALA A 116 -12.23 1.74 -11.66
C ALA A 116 -10.77 1.95 -11.22
N LEU A 117 -9.83 1.47 -12.02
CA LEU A 117 -8.42 1.35 -11.66
C LEU A 117 -7.81 2.65 -11.11
N ASP A 118 -8.08 3.80 -11.72
CA ASP A 118 -7.57 5.09 -11.23
C ASP A 118 -8.01 5.39 -9.78
N THR A 119 -9.24 5.02 -9.43
CA THR A 119 -9.77 5.19 -8.07
C THR A 119 -9.14 4.19 -7.11
N ASP A 120 -8.99 2.95 -7.55
CA ASP A 120 -8.39 1.90 -6.75
C ASP A 120 -6.91 2.17 -6.49
N LEU A 121 -6.16 2.63 -7.50
CA LEU A 121 -4.76 3.04 -7.35
C LEU A 121 -4.60 4.17 -6.33
N LYS A 122 -5.47 5.19 -6.36
CA LYS A 122 -5.48 6.26 -5.34
C LYS A 122 -5.74 5.71 -3.94
N THR A 123 -6.70 4.79 -3.83
CA THR A 123 -7.08 4.18 -2.55
C THR A 123 -5.95 3.31 -2.01
N TRP A 124 -5.36 2.45 -2.84
CA TRP A 124 -4.27 1.56 -2.44
C TRP A 124 -3.01 2.32 -2.03
N ALA A 125 -2.71 3.41 -2.73
CA ALA A 125 -1.59 4.29 -2.42
C ALA A 125 -1.88 5.29 -1.30
N ASN A 126 -3.10 5.32 -0.75
CA ASN A 126 -3.56 6.38 0.14
C ASN A 126 -3.17 7.78 -0.40
N ALA A 127 -3.40 7.98 -1.70
CA ALA A 127 -3.02 9.21 -2.38
C ALA A 127 -3.92 10.36 -1.93
N ILE A 128 -3.31 11.44 -1.45
CA ILE A 128 -3.99 12.66 -1.00
C ILE A 128 -3.37 13.88 -1.63
N GLY A 129 -4.20 14.86 -1.96
CA GLY A 129 -3.78 16.17 -2.45
C GLY A 129 -4.50 17.28 -1.68
N TRP A 130 -3.80 18.36 -1.37
CA TRP A 130 -4.35 19.46 -0.61
C TRP A 130 -3.75 20.81 -1.02
N LYS A 131 -4.39 21.91 -0.60
CA LYS A 131 -3.84 23.27 -0.76
C LYS A 131 -2.83 23.56 0.34
N LEU A 132 -1.66 24.08 -0.03
CA LEU A 132 -0.62 24.49 0.94
C LEU A 132 -1.06 25.63 1.86
N SER A 133 -1.99 26.46 1.42
CA SER A 133 -2.55 27.54 2.23
C SER A 133 -3.65 27.10 3.19
N ASN A 134 -4.22 25.92 2.96
CA ASN A 134 -5.28 25.34 3.77
C ASN A 134 -5.28 23.80 3.60
N GLU A 135 -4.65 23.08 4.51
CA GLU A 135 -4.47 21.63 4.43
C GLU A 135 -5.79 20.85 4.49
N ASP A 136 -6.88 21.45 4.99
CA ASP A 136 -8.22 20.86 4.96
C ASP A 136 -8.89 20.95 3.58
N GLU A 137 -8.34 21.74 2.66
CA GLU A 137 -8.87 21.88 1.30
C GLU A 137 -8.25 20.86 0.36
N ALA A 138 -9.00 19.78 0.09
CA ALA A 138 -8.59 18.74 -0.85
C ALA A 138 -8.52 19.27 -2.29
N VAL A 139 -7.57 18.75 -3.06
CA VAL A 139 -7.46 18.97 -4.51
C VAL A 139 -7.58 17.65 -5.26
N ASP A 140 -8.03 17.73 -6.50
CA ASP A 140 -8.13 16.55 -7.35
C ASP A 140 -6.75 15.99 -7.68
N ILE A 141 -6.66 14.66 -7.66
CA ILE A 141 -5.47 13.90 -8.03
C ILE A 141 -5.72 13.18 -9.34
N TYR A 142 -4.80 13.37 -10.28
CA TYR A 142 -4.73 12.63 -11.54
C TYR A 142 -3.78 11.44 -11.36
N VAL A 143 -4.08 10.33 -12.03
CA VAL A 143 -3.28 9.11 -11.99
C VAL A 143 -2.82 8.78 -13.39
N ASP A 144 -1.56 8.44 -13.52
CA ASP A 144 -0.96 7.87 -14.73
C ASP A 144 -0.13 6.65 -14.33
N TYR A 145 -0.02 5.65 -15.19
CA TYR A 145 0.73 4.43 -14.90
C TYR A 145 1.39 3.89 -16.17
N ASP A 146 2.52 3.20 -16.01
CA ASP A 146 3.39 2.73 -17.09
C ASP A 146 3.11 1.29 -17.53
N PHE A 147 1.97 0.71 -17.15
CA PHE A 147 1.59 -0.65 -17.50
C PHE A 147 0.24 -0.72 -18.23
N ASP A 148 0.03 -1.82 -18.93
CA ASP A 148 -1.25 -2.18 -19.53
C ASP A 148 -2.03 -3.09 -18.57
N PRO A 149 -3.15 -2.63 -17.99
CA PRO A 149 -3.90 -3.41 -17.00
C PRO A 149 -4.42 -4.76 -17.53
N GLU A 150 -4.68 -4.87 -18.83
CA GLU A 150 -5.17 -6.12 -19.44
C GLU A 150 -4.05 -7.15 -19.63
N ASN A 151 -2.80 -6.69 -19.79
CA ASN A 151 -1.63 -7.51 -20.07
C ASN A 151 -0.57 -7.45 -18.96
N ILE A 152 -0.91 -6.91 -17.79
CA ILE A 152 0.01 -6.83 -16.65
C ILE A 152 0.47 -8.22 -16.22
N GLN A 153 1.75 -8.33 -15.89
CA GLN A 153 2.40 -9.51 -15.33
C GLN A 153 2.98 -9.15 -13.96
N GLU A 154 3.49 -10.14 -13.25
CA GLU A 154 4.25 -9.87 -12.05
C GLU A 154 5.48 -9.01 -12.36
N GLY A 155 5.72 -7.99 -11.54
CA GLY A 155 6.78 -7.03 -11.77
C GLY A 155 6.62 -5.79 -10.91
N ILE A 156 7.45 -4.82 -11.22
CA ILE A 156 7.46 -3.53 -10.56
C ILE A 156 7.07 -2.48 -11.59
N TYR A 157 6.09 -1.67 -11.24
CA TYR A 157 5.50 -0.68 -12.14
C TYR A 157 5.47 0.69 -11.49
N GLN A 158 5.43 1.71 -12.32
CA GLN A 158 5.35 3.09 -11.87
C GLN A 158 3.91 3.60 -11.95
N VAL A 159 3.40 4.14 -10.85
CA VAL A 159 2.17 4.93 -10.81
C VAL A 159 2.54 6.37 -10.48
N THR A 160 2.02 7.30 -11.25
CA THR A 160 2.24 8.74 -11.08
C THR A 160 0.98 9.39 -10.55
N PHE A 161 1.08 10.07 -9.42
CA PHE A 161 0.01 10.91 -8.88
C PHE A 161 0.38 12.37 -9.08
N SER A 162 -0.56 13.16 -9.61
CA SER A 162 -0.33 14.58 -9.89
C SER A 162 -1.54 15.43 -9.52
N THR A 163 -1.30 16.70 -9.20
CA THR A 163 -2.32 17.75 -9.18
C THR A 163 -2.17 18.61 -10.45
N GLU A 164 -3.03 19.60 -10.69
CA GLU A 164 -3.00 20.44 -11.91
C GLU A 164 -1.62 21.08 -12.22
N GLY A 165 -0.67 21.01 -11.31
CA GLY A 165 0.62 21.66 -11.46
C GLY A 165 1.84 20.78 -11.55
N ARG A 166 1.85 19.49 -11.14
CA ARG A 166 3.04 18.62 -11.16
C ARG A 166 2.74 17.13 -11.05
N GLU A 167 3.64 16.35 -11.64
CA GLU A 167 3.68 14.89 -11.58
C GLU A 167 4.59 14.44 -10.43
N LEU A 168 4.12 13.51 -9.60
CA LEU A 168 4.93 12.69 -8.72
C LEU A 168 5.18 11.36 -9.41
N LYS A 169 6.42 11.08 -9.79
CA LYS A 169 6.82 9.80 -10.39
C LYS A 169 7.40 8.89 -9.33
N VAL A 170 6.89 7.67 -9.28
CA VAL A 170 7.33 6.62 -8.39
C VAL A 170 8.03 5.55 -9.23
N HIS A 171 9.29 5.28 -8.95
CA HIS A 171 10.08 4.24 -9.62
C HIS A 171 10.37 3.09 -8.67
N THR A 172 10.44 1.88 -9.21
CA THR A 172 10.94 0.74 -8.45
C THR A 172 11.91 -0.09 -9.28
N THR A 173 12.89 -0.72 -8.63
CA THR A 173 14.05 -1.33 -9.29
C THR A 173 14.31 -2.79 -8.94
N ASP A 174 13.44 -3.49 -8.21
CA ASP A 174 13.71 -4.86 -7.80
C ASP A 174 12.92 -5.92 -8.60
N TYR A 175 13.64 -7.00 -8.95
CA TYR A 175 13.12 -8.15 -9.67
C TYR A 175 12.36 -9.09 -8.72
N VAL A 176 11.19 -9.56 -9.14
CA VAL A 176 10.32 -10.44 -8.33
C VAL A 176 10.11 -11.77 -9.06
N GLU A 177 10.18 -12.90 -8.35
CA GLU A 177 9.95 -14.24 -8.90
C GLU A 177 8.45 -14.55 -9.05
N GLU A 178 8.12 -15.51 -9.95
CA GLU A 178 6.79 -15.98 -10.27
C GLU A 178 6.03 -16.43 -9.00
N GLY A 179 4.87 -15.84 -8.72
CA GLY A 179 4.04 -16.11 -7.52
C GLY A 179 4.25 -15.13 -6.37
N GLN A 180 5.03 -14.05 -6.54
CA GLN A 180 5.20 -12.99 -5.54
C GLN A 180 4.28 -11.79 -5.82
N GLU A 181 3.94 -11.07 -4.74
CA GLU A 181 3.16 -9.83 -4.84
C GLU A 181 3.97 -8.71 -5.50
N VAL A 182 3.30 -7.87 -6.28
CA VAL A 182 3.91 -6.69 -6.89
C VAL A 182 3.98 -5.57 -5.86
N GLY A 183 5.16 -5.02 -5.61
CA GLY A 183 5.36 -3.91 -4.69
C GLY A 183 6.00 -2.70 -5.36
N LEU A 184 5.51 -1.51 -5.02
CA LEU A 184 6.08 -0.24 -5.43
C LEU A 184 6.84 0.38 -4.25
N THR A 185 8.17 0.55 -4.37
CA THR A 185 9.01 1.11 -3.30
C THR A 185 9.49 2.51 -3.65
N PHE A 186 9.44 3.43 -2.69
CA PHE A 186 9.92 4.81 -2.79
C PHE A 186 11.33 4.93 -2.21
N GLU A 187 12.28 5.41 -3.00
CA GLU A 187 13.45 6.07 -2.45
C GLU A 187 13.39 7.56 -2.76
N VAL A 188 13.51 8.39 -1.73
CA VAL A 188 13.34 9.85 -1.83
C VAL A 188 14.38 10.50 -2.73
N GLU A 189 15.50 9.82 -2.97
CA GLU A 189 16.58 10.27 -3.87
C GLU A 189 16.22 10.12 -5.35
N ASP A 190 15.18 9.32 -5.67
CA ASP A 190 14.71 9.08 -7.04
C ASP A 190 13.59 10.04 -7.49
N ILE A 191 13.20 11.00 -6.65
CA ILE A 191 12.22 12.01 -7.03
C ILE A 191 12.88 13.05 -7.95
N HIS A 192 12.81 12.81 -9.24
CA HIS A 192 13.17 13.81 -10.24
C HIS A 192 11.99 14.74 -10.51
N VAL A 193 12.02 15.91 -9.87
CA VAL A 193 11.11 17.01 -10.21
C VAL A 193 11.55 17.59 -11.56
N MET A 194 10.92 17.18 -12.64
CA MET A 194 11.15 17.75 -13.96
C MET A 194 10.28 18.98 -14.15
N GLU A 195 10.88 20.16 -14.25
CA GLU A 195 10.20 21.37 -14.69
C GLU A 195 9.87 21.23 -16.19
N LYS A 196 8.58 21.22 -16.54
CA LYS A 196 8.16 21.24 -17.95
C LYS A 196 8.56 22.60 -18.51
N MET A 197 9.64 22.64 -19.28
CA MET A 197 9.96 23.85 -20.07
C MET A 197 8.85 24.05 -21.09
N GLY A 198 8.05 25.10 -20.89
CA GLY A 198 7.08 25.55 -21.89
C GLY A 198 7.80 26.05 -23.13
N PHE A 199 7.38 25.55 -24.28
CA PHE A 199 7.63 26.15 -25.56
C PHE A 199 6.56 27.20 -25.87
#